data_89d713fac4736c823f013577ea74f56a
#
_entry.id   89d713fac4736c823f013577ea74f56a
#
_cell.length_a   1.000
_cell.length_b   1.000
_cell.length_c   1.000
_cell.angle_alpha   90.00
_cell.angle_beta   90.00
_cell.angle_gamma   90.00
#
_symmetry.space_group_name_H-M   'P 1'
#
loop_
_entity.id
_entity.type
_entity.pdbx_description
1 polymer ?
#
loop_
_entity_poly.entity_id
_entity_poly.type
_entity_poly.pdbx_seq_one_letter_code
_entity_poly.pdbx_strand_id
1 'polypeptide(L)'
;MKLTRRILMSAAAGFLLSGSAAMAQTELTFWSWRQEDKAFYQDIIKKFQAKEPGITVKFETYAPENYQTILSTALAAGRGPDVIQVRAYGNLETIATPGYLLALDRQNVPELANFPEPALAAETLRSDGKVYAVPFAMQAQLVVYNKKIFKDNGVNPPKTWDEMMALAQALKAKNINPFSNGTATAWQNETIVGGLLSSMLGKEFEADIVSGKANFTDPRFVNALAKLKDISQYFAPNFTGVDYPSSQQLFVAGRAAMFAGGSYEVANFKNQNPTLDLGVFPAPVLKAGDQALIATYYDGGYAVNAKTEKKDAALKFVRFLATPEYGTAFTNTLKNLSPIKGIKIEDPITQEVAKLAENSMSYLMLVRFRYQEPSGSVLLQSNVQKMLAGQQTPEQAAAEINKGITTYYKPFQK
;
A
#
# COMPACT_ATOMS: atom_id res chain seq x y z
N MET A 1 -35.86 -15.14 -93.95
CA MET A 1 -36.21 -14.57 -92.76
C MET A 1 -35.72 -15.49 -91.62
N LYS A 2 -34.59 -15.24 -91.05
CA LYS A 2 -33.89 -16.18 -90.17
C LYS A 2 -33.78 -15.54 -88.73
N LEU A 3 -34.37 -16.19 -87.74
CA LEU A 3 -34.28 -15.92 -86.33
C LEU A 3 -32.88 -16.37 -85.84
N THR A 4 -32.13 -15.50 -85.18
CA THR A 4 -30.93 -15.88 -84.48
C THR A 4 -31.19 -15.80 -82.97
N ARG A 5 -31.12 -16.95 -82.29
CA ARG A 5 -31.15 -17.09 -80.83
C ARG A 5 -29.80 -16.67 -80.25
N ARG A 6 -29.77 -15.70 -79.33
CA ARG A 6 -28.62 -15.40 -78.47
C ARG A 6 -28.82 -16.08 -77.11
N ILE A 7 -27.89 -16.98 -76.80
CA ILE A 7 -27.76 -17.62 -75.48
C ILE A 7 -27.05 -16.65 -74.56
N LEU A 8 -27.72 -16.25 -73.48
CA LEU A 8 -27.06 -15.56 -72.35
C LEU A 8 -26.52 -16.60 -71.36
N MET A 9 -25.19 -16.69 -71.24
CA MET A 9 -24.54 -17.39 -70.15
C MET A 9 -24.50 -16.43 -68.93
N SER A 10 -25.24 -16.74 -67.86
CA SER A 10 -25.15 -16.09 -66.58
C SER A 10 -24.01 -16.71 -65.75
N ALA A 11 -22.91 -15.97 -65.57
CA ALA A 11 -21.84 -16.33 -64.66
C ALA A 11 -22.31 -15.98 -63.22
N ALA A 12 -22.61 -16.99 -62.43
CA ALA A 12 -22.85 -16.81 -60.97
C ALA A 12 -21.48 -16.66 -60.28
N ALA A 13 -21.11 -15.43 -59.95
CA ALA A 13 -19.99 -15.15 -59.08
C ALA A 13 -20.41 -15.45 -57.64
N GLY A 14 -19.94 -16.58 -57.10
CA GLY A 14 -20.10 -16.92 -55.69
C GLY A 14 -19.25 -15.98 -54.84
N PHE A 15 -19.87 -15.01 -54.17
CA PHE A 15 -19.29 -14.25 -53.06
C PHE A 15 -19.19 -15.18 -51.85
N LEU A 16 -17.99 -15.72 -51.60
CA LEU A 16 -17.60 -16.29 -50.33
C LEU A 16 -17.54 -15.12 -49.32
N LEU A 17 -18.62 -14.84 -48.62
CA LEU A 17 -18.64 -14.04 -47.43
C LEU A 17 -17.88 -14.83 -46.34
N SER A 18 -16.57 -14.55 -46.24
CA SER A 18 -15.79 -14.91 -45.09
C SER A 18 -16.33 -14.06 -43.90
N GLY A 19 -17.35 -14.59 -43.27
CA GLY A 19 -17.85 -14.05 -42.01
C GLY A 19 -16.74 -14.17 -40.97
N SER A 20 -15.95 -13.10 -40.77
CA SER A 20 -15.20 -12.93 -39.57
C SER A 20 -16.23 -12.90 -38.43
N ALA A 21 -16.38 -14.03 -37.74
CA ALA A 21 -17.14 -14.05 -36.50
C ALA A 21 -16.49 -12.99 -35.61
N ALA A 22 -17.11 -11.82 -35.50
CA ALA A 22 -16.76 -10.85 -34.48
C ALA A 22 -16.94 -11.58 -33.14
N MET A 23 -15.84 -12.05 -32.56
CA MET A 23 -15.86 -12.59 -31.21
C MET A 23 -16.47 -11.51 -30.34
N ALA A 24 -17.59 -11.81 -29.69
CA ALA A 24 -18.24 -10.88 -28.77
C ALA A 24 -17.19 -10.43 -27.74
N GLN A 25 -16.86 -9.14 -27.76
CA GLN A 25 -15.86 -8.56 -26.87
C GLN A 25 -16.41 -8.57 -25.44
N THR A 26 -15.69 -9.19 -24.51
CA THR A 26 -16.05 -9.20 -23.08
C THR A 26 -15.47 -7.96 -22.42
N GLU A 27 -16.31 -7.04 -21.96
CA GLU A 27 -15.87 -5.89 -21.17
C GLU A 27 -15.88 -6.24 -19.68
N LEU A 28 -14.72 -6.11 -19.02
CA LEU A 28 -14.56 -6.20 -17.56
C LEU A 28 -14.60 -4.81 -16.95
N THR A 29 -15.15 -4.71 -15.74
CA THR A 29 -15.00 -3.53 -14.88
C THR A 29 -13.98 -3.82 -13.81
N PHE A 30 -13.03 -2.87 -13.58
CA PHE A 30 -12.00 -2.96 -12.56
C PHE A 30 -12.00 -1.71 -11.69
N TRP A 31 -12.22 -1.87 -10.36
CA TRP A 31 -12.26 -0.76 -9.40
C TRP A 31 -11.04 -0.75 -8.48
N SER A 32 -10.58 0.49 -8.17
CA SER A 32 -9.42 0.74 -7.33
C SER A 32 -9.59 2.02 -6.51
N TRP A 33 -8.85 2.13 -5.40
CA TRP A 33 -8.69 3.40 -4.66
C TRP A 33 -7.45 4.20 -5.09
N ARG A 34 -6.60 3.63 -5.94
CA ARG A 34 -5.31 4.21 -6.33
C ARG A 34 -5.48 5.15 -7.51
N GLN A 35 -5.96 6.37 -7.22
CA GLN A 35 -6.21 7.39 -8.24
C GLN A 35 -4.92 7.88 -8.90
N GLU A 36 -3.84 7.94 -8.12
CA GLU A 36 -2.49 8.34 -8.54
C GLU A 36 -1.86 7.38 -9.55
N ASP A 37 -2.26 6.11 -9.54
CA ASP A 37 -1.72 5.06 -10.41
C ASP A 37 -2.52 4.89 -11.72
N LYS A 38 -3.51 5.74 -11.98
CA LYS A 38 -4.44 5.61 -13.11
C LYS A 38 -3.73 5.45 -14.46
N ALA A 39 -2.71 6.26 -14.71
CA ALA A 39 -1.95 6.20 -15.97
C ALA A 39 -1.23 4.85 -16.12
N PHE A 40 -0.62 4.34 -15.06
CA PHE A 40 0.00 3.03 -15.04
C PHE A 40 -1.00 1.91 -15.36
N TYR A 41 -2.15 1.88 -14.70
CA TYR A 41 -3.16 0.84 -14.96
C TYR A 41 -3.72 0.91 -16.38
N GLN A 42 -3.88 2.11 -16.94
CA GLN A 42 -4.29 2.25 -18.35
C GLN A 42 -3.28 1.62 -19.32
N ASP A 43 -1.97 1.76 -19.05
CA ASP A 43 -0.93 1.14 -19.89
C ASP A 43 -0.86 -0.38 -19.67
N ILE A 44 -1.02 -0.86 -18.46
CA ILE A 44 -1.10 -2.29 -18.15
C ILE A 44 -2.30 -2.95 -18.82
N ILE A 45 -3.46 -2.29 -18.81
CA ILE A 45 -4.67 -2.75 -19.49
C ILE A 45 -4.44 -2.85 -21.00
N LYS A 46 -3.79 -1.87 -21.63
CA LYS A 46 -3.44 -1.95 -23.06
C LYS A 46 -2.57 -3.17 -23.36
N LYS A 47 -1.55 -3.45 -22.51
CA LYS A 47 -0.68 -4.63 -22.66
C LYS A 47 -1.47 -5.93 -22.50
N PHE A 48 -2.39 -6.00 -21.55
CA PHE A 48 -3.28 -7.14 -21.37
C PHE A 48 -4.18 -7.34 -22.59
N GLN A 49 -4.85 -6.30 -23.06
CA GLN A 49 -5.75 -6.35 -24.20
C GLN A 49 -5.04 -6.75 -25.53
N ALA A 50 -3.74 -6.41 -25.67
CA ALA A 50 -2.94 -6.87 -26.78
C ALA A 50 -2.68 -8.39 -26.76
N LYS A 51 -2.65 -9.00 -25.55
CA LYS A 51 -2.52 -10.46 -25.38
C LYS A 51 -3.88 -11.19 -25.44
N GLU A 52 -4.93 -10.53 -25.02
CA GLU A 52 -6.31 -11.07 -24.93
C GLU A 52 -7.27 -10.14 -25.71
N PRO A 53 -7.23 -10.10 -27.04
CA PRO A 53 -7.97 -9.10 -27.84
C PRO A 53 -9.48 -9.22 -27.73
N GLY A 54 -10.00 -10.35 -27.23
CA GLY A 54 -11.45 -10.53 -26.94
C GLY A 54 -11.92 -9.92 -25.60
N ILE A 55 -11.00 -9.33 -24.81
CA ILE A 55 -11.33 -8.78 -23.48
C ILE A 55 -10.93 -7.31 -23.42
N THR A 56 -11.85 -6.45 -23.02
CA THR A 56 -11.57 -5.05 -22.65
C THR A 56 -11.73 -4.85 -21.16
N VAL A 57 -11.02 -3.87 -20.58
CA VAL A 57 -11.09 -3.55 -19.16
C VAL A 57 -11.39 -2.06 -18.97
N LYS A 58 -12.52 -1.76 -18.36
CA LYS A 58 -12.89 -0.41 -17.93
C LYS A 58 -12.37 -0.19 -16.50
N PHE A 59 -11.38 0.68 -16.34
CA PHE A 59 -10.78 1.00 -15.05
C PHE A 59 -11.41 2.23 -14.42
N GLU A 60 -11.88 2.09 -13.18
CA GLU A 60 -12.52 3.16 -12.40
C GLU A 60 -11.84 3.31 -11.05
N THR A 61 -11.67 4.58 -10.62
CA THR A 61 -11.03 4.90 -9.33
C THR A 61 -11.94 5.73 -8.45
N TYR A 62 -11.83 5.51 -7.14
CA TYR A 62 -12.60 6.18 -6.10
C TYR A 62 -11.65 6.77 -5.05
N ALA A 63 -12.11 7.79 -4.33
CA ALA A 63 -11.33 8.36 -3.24
C ALA A 63 -11.03 7.32 -2.14
N PRO A 64 -9.78 7.21 -1.66
CA PRO A 64 -9.36 6.17 -0.72
C PRO A 64 -10.20 6.10 0.55
N GLU A 65 -10.70 7.24 1.03
CA GLU A 65 -11.51 7.36 2.25
C GLU A 65 -12.89 6.72 2.09
N ASN A 66 -13.45 6.76 0.88
CA ASN A 66 -14.82 6.31 0.60
C ASN A 66 -14.86 4.92 -0.07
N TYR A 67 -13.73 4.46 -0.59
CA TYR A 67 -13.67 3.27 -1.45
C TYR A 67 -14.26 2.01 -0.79
N GLN A 68 -13.87 1.73 0.46
CA GLN A 68 -14.33 0.53 1.17
C GLN A 68 -15.86 0.50 1.32
N THR A 69 -16.47 1.65 1.66
CA THR A 69 -17.93 1.78 1.82
C THR A 69 -18.65 1.66 0.48
N ILE A 70 -18.14 2.31 -0.57
CA ILE A 70 -18.69 2.23 -1.93
C ILE A 70 -18.64 0.79 -2.43
N LEU A 71 -17.49 0.13 -2.29
CA LEU A 71 -17.28 -1.24 -2.74
C LEU A 71 -18.21 -2.22 -2.02
N SER A 72 -18.23 -2.20 -0.67
CA SER A 72 -19.07 -3.13 0.11
C SER A 72 -20.55 -2.94 -0.19
N THR A 73 -21.01 -1.69 -0.35
CA THR A 73 -22.40 -1.38 -0.71
C THR A 73 -22.76 -1.91 -2.11
N ALA A 74 -21.87 -1.72 -3.10
CA ALA A 74 -22.09 -2.20 -4.47
C ALA A 74 -22.11 -3.73 -4.54
N LEU A 75 -21.19 -4.41 -3.84
CA LEU A 75 -21.14 -5.87 -3.78
C LEU A 75 -22.37 -6.46 -3.08
N ALA A 76 -22.82 -5.87 -1.98
CA ALA A 76 -24.03 -6.27 -1.28
C ALA A 76 -25.29 -6.15 -2.17
N ALA A 77 -25.33 -5.11 -3.00
CA ALA A 77 -26.42 -4.89 -3.97
C ALA A 77 -26.29 -5.75 -5.25
N GLY A 78 -25.24 -6.58 -5.38
CA GLY A 78 -24.98 -7.38 -6.59
C GLY A 78 -24.56 -6.57 -7.81
N ARG A 79 -24.08 -5.35 -7.62
CA ARG A 79 -23.68 -4.39 -8.68
C ARG A 79 -22.21 -4.00 -8.60
N GLY A 80 -21.38 -4.78 -7.94
CA GLY A 80 -19.95 -4.57 -7.86
C GLY A 80 -19.21 -4.81 -9.18
N PRO A 81 -17.93 -4.39 -9.30
CA PRO A 81 -17.12 -4.63 -10.49
C PRO A 81 -16.76 -6.11 -10.65
N ASP A 82 -16.26 -6.50 -11.85
CA ASP A 82 -15.82 -7.86 -12.13
C ASP A 82 -14.48 -8.18 -11.42
N VAL A 83 -13.55 -7.20 -11.44
CA VAL A 83 -12.24 -7.26 -10.78
C VAL A 83 -12.12 -6.12 -9.77
N ILE A 84 -11.56 -6.42 -8.63
CA ILE A 84 -11.56 -5.54 -7.47
C ILE A 84 -10.14 -5.43 -6.94
N GLN A 85 -9.64 -4.22 -6.73
CA GLN A 85 -8.51 -4.03 -5.85
C GLN A 85 -9.01 -3.98 -4.41
N VAL A 86 -8.65 -4.96 -3.59
CA VAL A 86 -9.05 -5.07 -2.18
C VAL A 86 -7.88 -4.72 -1.27
N ARG A 87 -8.18 -4.19 -0.09
CA ARG A 87 -7.18 -3.99 0.97
C ARG A 87 -6.94 -5.31 1.68
N ALA A 88 -5.72 -5.53 2.15
CA ALA A 88 -5.31 -6.76 2.84
C ALA A 88 -5.83 -6.88 4.29
N TYR A 89 -5.57 -8.02 4.89
CA TYR A 89 -5.82 -8.32 6.31
C TYR A 89 -7.28 -8.18 6.73
N GLY A 90 -7.55 -7.47 7.82
CA GLY A 90 -8.91 -7.29 8.34
C GLY A 90 -9.88 -6.62 7.35
N ASN A 91 -9.40 -5.73 6.49
CA ASN A 91 -10.22 -5.12 5.46
C ASN A 91 -10.64 -6.12 4.37
N LEU A 92 -9.78 -7.08 4.03
CA LEU A 92 -10.15 -8.20 3.16
C LEU A 92 -11.32 -8.99 3.77
N GLU A 93 -11.24 -9.29 5.07
CA GLU A 93 -12.26 -10.09 5.75
C GLU A 93 -13.66 -9.46 5.66
N THR A 94 -13.77 -8.13 5.70
CA THR A 94 -15.08 -7.44 5.57
C THR A 94 -15.76 -7.68 4.23
N ILE A 95 -15.00 -8.02 3.20
CA ILE A 95 -15.49 -8.27 1.83
C ILE A 95 -15.54 -9.78 1.52
N ALA A 96 -14.57 -10.56 2.02
CA ALA A 96 -14.49 -12.00 1.76
C ALA A 96 -15.49 -12.81 2.62
N THR A 97 -15.66 -12.46 3.89
CA THR A 97 -16.57 -13.19 4.81
C THR A 97 -18.03 -13.25 4.33
N PRO A 98 -18.61 -12.18 3.76
CA PRO A 98 -19.97 -12.27 3.18
C PRO A 98 -20.05 -13.06 1.86
N GLY A 99 -18.92 -13.60 1.36
CA GLY A 99 -18.88 -14.38 0.13
C GLY A 99 -18.89 -13.55 -1.16
N TYR A 100 -18.43 -12.31 -1.11
CA TYR A 100 -18.40 -11.45 -2.31
C TYR A 100 -17.20 -11.72 -3.21
N LEU A 101 -16.19 -12.44 -2.74
CA LEU A 101 -14.97 -12.73 -3.50
C LEU A 101 -14.89 -14.21 -3.90
N LEU A 102 -14.34 -14.46 -5.09
CA LEU A 102 -13.98 -15.79 -5.52
C LEU A 102 -12.71 -16.23 -4.82
N ALA A 103 -12.71 -17.43 -4.23
CA ALA A 103 -11.49 -18.02 -3.68
C ALA A 103 -10.52 -18.37 -4.82
N LEU A 104 -9.26 -18.01 -4.62
CA LEU A 104 -8.17 -18.25 -5.56
C LEU A 104 -7.29 -19.41 -5.05
N ASP A 105 -6.88 -20.25 -5.98
CA ASP A 105 -5.95 -21.35 -5.73
C ASP A 105 -5.03 -21.57 -6.94
N ARG A 106 -4.10 -22.52 -6.84
CA ARG A 106 -3.17 -22.81 -7.95
C ARG A 106 -3.81 -23.49 -9.15
N GLN A 107 -5.08 -23.89 -9.09
CA GLN A 107 -5.80 -24.45 -10.22
C GLN A 107 -6.38 -23.32 -11.08
N ASN A 108 -6.97 -22.31 -10.45
CA ASN A 108 -7.55 -21.16 -11.14
C ASN A 108 -6.59 -19.99 -11.36
N VAL A 109 -5.54 -19.83 -10.49
CA VAL A 109 -4.45 -18.83 -10.60
C VAL A 109 -3.11 -19.52 -10.29
N PRO A 110 -2.50 -20.27 -11.22
CA PRO A 110 -1.21 -20.93 -11.03
C PRO A 110 -0.09 -19.96 -10.61
N GLU A 111 -0.20 -18.72 -11.03
CA GLU A 111 0.73 -17.61 -10.75
C GLU A 111 0.85 -17.27 -9.24
N LEU A 112 -0.04 -17.76 -8.38
CA LEU A 112 0.12 -17.65 -6.92
C LEU A 112 1.44 -18.27 -6.42
N ALA A 113 2.05 -19.19 -7.18
CA ALA A 113 3.37 -19.72 -6.90
C ALA A 113 4.50 -18.67 -6.96
N ASN A 114 4.26 -17.55 -7.64
CA ASN A 114 5.20 -16.43 -7.76
C ASN A 114 5.32 -15.60 -6.48
N PHE A 115 4.47 -15.80 -5.48
CA PHE A 115 4.42 -14.99 -4.27
C PHE A 115 5.06 -15.69 -3.07
N PRO A 116 5.68 -14.94 -2.14
CA PRO A 116 6.09 -15.45 -0.86
C PRO A 116 4.88 -15.69 0.05
N GLU A 117 4.99 -16.66 0.96
CA GLU A 117 3.91 -17.02 1.87
C GLU A 117 3.33 -15.84 2.68
N PRO A 118 4.13 -14.90 3.22
CA PRO A 118 3.57 -13.76 3.95
C PRO A 118 2.70 -12.84 3.09
N ALA A 119 2.96 -12.75 1.77
CA ALA A 119 2.12 -11.97 0.86
C ALA A 119 0.76 -12.66 0.63
N LEU A 120 0.77 -13.99 0.44
CA LEU A 120 -0.46 -14.76 0.32
C LEU A 120 -1.27 -14.74 1.63
N ALA A 121 -0.59 -14.83 2.78
CA ALA A 121 -1.23 -14.77 4.09
C ALA A 121 -1.97 -13.43 4.32
N ALA A 122 -1.48 -12.32 3.76
CA ALA A 122 -2.15 -11.01 3.82
C ALA A 122 -3.51 -10.99 3.08
N GLU A 123 -3.66 -11.84 2.07
CA GLU A 123 -4.85 -11.98 1.23
C GLU A 123 -5.64 -13.27 1.55
N THR A 124 -5.36 -13.88 2.70
CA THR A 124 -6.03 -15.11 3.15
C THR A 124 -7.11 -14.79 4.18
N LEU A 125 -8.32 -15.30 3.96
CA LEU A 125 -9.41 -15.23 4.94
C LEU A 125 -9.11 -16.22 6.09
N ARG A 126 -8.97 -15.72 7.32
CA ARG A 126 -8.57 -16.54 8.47
C ARG A 126 -9.57 -17.63 8.85
N SER A 127 -10.86 -17.43 8.54
CA SER A 127 -11.92 -18.37 8.93
C SER A 127 -11.93 -19.66 8.10
N ASP A 128 -11.43 -19.63 6.83
CA ASP A 128 -11.45 -20.77 5.92
C ASP A 128 -10.07 -21.13 5.32
N GLY A 129 -9.06 -20.30 5.57
CA GLY A 129 -7.70 -20.50 5.10
C GLY A 129 -7.48 -20.35 3.60
N LYS A 130 -8.46 -19.78 2.86
CA LYS A 130 -8.35 -19.60 1.41
C LYS A 130 -7.83 -18.21 1.05
N VAL A 131 -7.08 -18.16 -0.04
CA VAL A 131 -6.61 -16.90 -0.64
C VAL A 131 -7.75 -16.29 -1.47
N TYR A 132 -7.96 -14.97 -1.38
CA TYR A 132 -9.04 -14.26 -2.07
C TYR A 132 -8.56 -13.16 -3.01
N ALA A 133 -7.27 -12.83 -2.98
CA ALA A 133 -6.70 -11.86 -3.91
C ALA A 133 -5.25 -12.19 -4.26
N VAL A 134 -4.80 -11.72 -5.42
CA VAL A 134 -3.38 -11.73 -5.83
C VAL A 134 -2.72 -10.50 -5.22
N PRO A 135 -1.69 -10.63 -4.35
CA PRO A 135 -1.05 -9.49 -3.72
C PRO A 135 -0.41 -8.53 -4.73
N PHE A 136 -0.54 -7.20 -4.54
CA PHE A 136 0.00 -6.26 -5.54
C PHE A 136 1.22 -5.46 -5.09
N ALA A 137 1.31 -5.07 -3.81
CA ALA A 137 2.40 -4.24 -3.31
C ALA A 137 2.81 -4.59 -1.88
N MET A 138 4.10 -4.52 -1.62
CA MET A 138 4.67 -4.45 -0.28
C MET A 138 5.06 -3.00 0.00
N GLN A 139 4.57 -2.44 1.09
CA GLN A 139 4.90 -1.09 1.55
C GLN A 139 5.84 -1.13 2.75
N ALA A 140 6.69 -0.12 2.83
CA ALA A 140 7.64 0.06 3.91
C ALA A 140 7.43 1.41 4.59
N GLN A 141 7.47 1.46 5.92
CA GLN A 141 7.47 2.70 6.68
C GLN A 141 8.91 3.06 7.05
N LEU A 142 9.33 4.26 6.67
CA LEU A 142 10.71 4.73 6.74
C LEU A 142 10.77 6.27 6.74
N VAL A 143 11.96 6.84 6.72
CA VAL A 143 12.15 8.27 6.54
C VAL A 143 12.67 8.54 5.14
N VAL A 144 11.96 9.37 4.38
CA VAL A 144 12.43 9.95 3.12
C VAL A 144 13.14 11.26 3.43
N TYR A 145 14.29 11.53 2.80
CA TYR A 145 15.03 12.78 3.03
C TYR A 145 15.49 13.43 1.72
N ASN A 146 15.68 14.74 1.78
CA ASN A 146 16.21 15.55 0.68
C ASN A 146 17.75 15.54 0.73
N LYS A 147 18.38 14.78 -0.19
CA LYS A 147 19.84 14.66 -0.27
C LYS A 147 20.55 16.00 -0.47
N LYS A 148 19.92 16.93 -1.22
CA LYS A 148 20.50 18.25 -1.42
C LYS A 148 20.59 19.04 -0.12
N ILE A 149 19.53 19.05 0.69
CA ILE A 149 19.54 19.75 2.00
C ILE A 149 20.61 19.12 2.91
N PHE A 150 20.70 17.80 2.94
CA PHE A 150 21.72 17.11 3.75
C PHE A 150 23.13 17.46 3.31
N LYS A 151 23.40 17.39 2.00
CA LYS A 151 24.71 17.74 1.41
C LYS A 151 25.08 19.20 1.69
N ASP A 152 24.17 20.14 1.44
CA ASP A 152 24.42 21.57 1.61
C ASP A 152 24.72 21.95 3.07
N ASN A 153 24.25 21.13 4.01
CA ASN A 153 24.46 21.33 5.45
C ASN A 153 25.55 20.45 6.05
N GLY A 154 26.18 19.58 5.26
CA GLY A 154 27.26 18.71 5.72
C GLY A 154 26.81 17.64 6.72
N VAL A 155 25.56 17.19 6.62
CA VAL A 155 24.95 16.18 7.51
C VAL A 155 24.64 14.88 6.79
N ASN A 156 24.56 13.78 7.54
CA ASN A 156 24.29 12.45 7.05
C ASN A 156 23.00 11.89 7.69
N PRO A 157 22.37 10.85 7.09
CA PRO A 157 21.28 10.11 7.72
C PRO A 157 21.68 9.59 9.11
N PRO A 158 20.88 9.86 10.14
CA PRO A 158 21.20 9.48 11.52
C PRO A 158 21.00 7.96 11.69
N LYS A 159 21.88 7.34 12.47
CA LYS A 159 21.80 5.91 12.82
C LYS A 159 21.14 5.71 14.17
N THR A 160 21.36 6.61 15.11
CA THR A 160 20.79 6.55 16.46
C THR A 160 19.77 7.66 16.69
N TRP A 161 18.94 7.48 17.71
CA TRP A 161 17.96 8.49 18.09
C TRP A 161 18.62 9.81 18.55
N ASP A 162 19.73 9.71 19.26
CA ASP A 162 20.47 10.91 19.69
C ASP A 162 21.04 11.67 18.50
N GLU A 163 21.55 10.96 17.47
CA GLU A 163 21.97 11.58 16.20
C GLU A 163 20.79 12.23 15.47
N MET A 164 19.59 11.60 15.50
CA MET A 164 18.37 12.18 14.90
C MET A 164 17.97 13.49 15.59
N MET A 165 17.98 13.52 16.92
CA MET A 165 17.67 14.72 17.70
C MET A 165 18.69 15.83 17.46
N ALA A 166 19.98 15.50 17.43
CA ALA A 166 21.06 16.45 17.13
C ALA A 166 20.94 17.01 15.71
N LEU A 167 20.64 16.16 14.72
CA LEU A 167 20.39 16.56 13.33
C LEU A 167 19.20 17.53 13.24
N ALA A 168 18.08 17.18 13.86
CA ALA A 168 16.88 18.01 13.84
C ALA A 168 17.15 19.39 14.50
N GLN A 169 17.86 19.41 15.62
CA GLN A 169 18.27 20.65 16.29
C GLN A 169 19.19 21.50 15.40
N ALA A 170 20.19 20.89 14.77
CA ALA A 170 21.14 21.59 13.89
C ALA A 170 20.46 22.20 12.67
N LEU A 171 19.52 21.50 12.04
CA LEU A 171 18.73 22.01 10.92
C LEU A 171 17.83 23.17 11.35
N LYS A 172 17.13 23.04 12.48
CA LYS A 172 16.27 24.10 13.03
C LYS A 172 17.05 25.37 13.36
N ALA A 173 18.27 25.25 13.90
CA ALA A 173 19.15 26.38 14.17
C ALA A 173 19.54 27.15 12.89
N LYS A 174 19.49 26.53 11.73
CA LYS A 174 19.73 27.13 10.42
C LYS A 174 18.42 27.57 9.71
N ASN A 175 17.30 27.62 10.42
CA ASN A 175 15.96 27.91 9.89
C ASN A 175 15.48 26.93 8.81
N ILE A 176 15.93 25.69 8.85
CA ILE A 176 15.46 24.59 7.98
C ILE A 176 14.48 23.74 8.80
N ASN A 177 13.27 23.53 8.30
CA ASN A 177 12.34 22.61 8.94
C ASN A 177 12.90 21.19 8.88
N PRO A 178 13.15 20.52 10.03
CA PRO A 178 13.66 19.15 10.00
C PRO A 178 12.67 18.19 9.35
N PHE A 179 11.38 18.26 9.71
CA PHE A 179 10.33 17.42 9.15
C PHE A 179 9.19 18.25 8.56
N SER A 180 8.60 17.76 7.46
CA SER A 180 7.38 18.32 6.89
C SER A 180 6.10 17.68 7.45
N ASN A 181 6.21 16.69 8.32
CA ASN A 181 5.07 15.94 8.83
C ASN A 181 4.05 16.84 9.54
N GLY A 182 2.77 16.60 9.21
CA GLY A 182 1.60 17.09 9.92
C GLY A 182 0.83 15.94 10.55
N THR A 183 -0.17 16.22 11.39
CA THR A 183 -0.94 15.21 12.12
C THR A 183 -2.44 15.36 11.97
N ALA A 184 -2.92 16.32 11.16
CA ALA A 184 -4.35 16.54 10.95
C ALA A 184 -5.05 15.35 10.25
N THR A 185 -4.34 14.67 9.33
CA THR A 185 -4.83 13.45 8.69
C THR A 185 -4.54 12.25 9.59
N ALA A 186 -5.59 11.61 10.11
CA ALA A 186 -5.49 10.58 11.16
C ALA A 186 -4.51 9.44 10.83
N TRP A 187 -4.62 8.81 9.65
CA TRP A 187 -3.78 7.66 9.29
C TRP A 187 -2.27 8.00 9.21
N GLN A 188 -1.94 9.27 8.94
CA GLN A 188 -0.55 9.72 8.87
C GLN A 188 0.17 9.55 10.24
N ASN A 189 -0.57 9.65 11.35
CA ASN A 189 0.00 9.44 12.68
C ASN A 189 0.52 8.01 12.87
N GLU A 190 -0.16 7.02 12.30
CA GLU A 190 0.30 5.63 12.32
C GLU A 190 1.55 5.44 11.43
N THR A 191 1.62 6.07 10.25
CA THR A 191 2.80 5.99 9.38
C THR A 191 4.02 6.66 9.99
N ILE A 192 3.85 7.77 10.72
CA ILE A 192 4.91 8.43 11.48
C ILE A 192 5.47 7.49 12.57
N VAL A 193 4.60 6.80 13.31
CA VAL A 193 5.00 5.79 14.29
C VAL A 193 5.82 4.68 13.62
N GLY A 194 5.34 4.12 12.49
CA GLY A 194 6.06 3.10 11.73
C GLY A 194 7.41 3.60 11.20
N GLY A 195 7.48 4.82 10.69
CA GLY A 195 8.69 5.40 10.10
C GLY A 195 9.75 5.80 11.11
N LEU A 196 9.38 6.14 12.34
CA LEU A 196 10.31 6.66 13.35
C LEU A 196 10.60 5.69 14.50
N LEU A 197 9.67 4.77 14.84
CA LEU A 197 9.77 4.00 16.08
C LEU A 197 10.03 2.50 15.88
N SER A 198 10.02 1.99 14.66
CA SER A 198 10.15 0.54 14.39
C SER A 198 11.41 -0.07 14.99
N SER A 199 12.55 0.60 14.85
CA SER A 199 13.83 0.11 15.43
C SER A 199 13.85 0.12 16.95
N MET A 200 13.11 1.03 17.58
CA MET A 200 13.04 1.12 19.05
C MET A 200 12.17 0.01 19.64
N LEU A 201 11.07 -0.32 18.94
CA LEU A 201 10.15 -1.37 19.35
C LEU A 201 10.76 -2.75 19.10
N GLY A 202 11.25 -2.99 17.89
CA GLY A 202 11.93 -4.22 17.54
C GLY A 202 11.03 -5.45 17.39
N LYS A 203 11.60 -6.52 16.85
CA LYS A 203 10.89 -7.78 16.60
C LYS A 203 10.49 -8.51 17.89
N GLU A 204 11.27 -8.33 18.97
CA GLU A 204 10.95 -8.93 20.27
C GLU A 204 9.67 -8.31 20.86
N PHE A 205 9.53 -6.97 20.81
CA PHE A 205 8.29 -6.31 21.23
C PHE A 205 7.09 -6.82 20.42
N GLU A 206 7.22 -6.92 19.08
CA GLU A 206 6.16 -7.48 18.23
C GLU A 206 5.77 -8.90 18.69
N ALA A 207 6.74 -9.77 18.93
CA ALA A 207 6.48 -11.14 19.38
C ALA A 207 5.80 -11.19 20.76
N ASP A 208 6.24 -10.33 21.70
CA ASP A 208 5.66 -10.23 23.05
C ASP A 208 4.21 -9.74 22.99
N ILE A 209 3.90 -8.74 22.14
CA ILE A 209 2.53 -8.24 21.91
C ILE A 209 1.64 -9.33 21.31
N VAL A 210 2.12 -10.00 20.26
CA VAL A 210 1.33 -11.04 19.56
C VAL A 210 1.05 -12.23 20.46
N SER A 211 1.98 -12.61 21.32
CA SER A 211 1.79 -13.72 22.27
C SER A 211 1.00 -13.32 23.53
N GLY A 212 0.80 -12.02 23.79
CA GLY A 212 0.19 -11.50 25.02
C GLY A 212 1.14 -11.56 26.22
N LYS A 213 2.43 -11.74 26.02
CA LYS A 213 3.47 -11.62 27.05
C LYS A 213 3.66 -10.14 27.44
N ALA A 214 3.44 -9.21 26.51
CA ALA A 214 3.33 -7.77 26.73
C ALA A 214 2.02 -7.24 26.14
N ASN A 215 1.67 -6.01 26.51
CA ASN A 215 0.56 -5.26 25.93
C ASN A 215 0.99 -3.81 25.64
N PHE A 216 0.12 -2.96 25.15
CA PHE A 216 0.48 -1.60 24.76
C PHE A 216 0.77 -0.64 25.93
N THR A 217 0.65 -1.06 27.18
CA THR A 217 1.18 -0.30 28.35
C THR A 217 2.62 -0.68 28.72
N ASP A 218 3.26 -1.57 27.93
CA ASP A 218 4.67 -1.94 28.11
C ASP A 218 5.57 -0.70 28.05
N PRO A 219 6.54 -0.56 28.96
CA PRO A 219 7.45 0.60 29.00
C PRO A 219 8.18 0.87 27.68
N ARG A 220 8.46 -0.15 26.86
CA ARG A 220 9.06 0.01 25.53
C ARG A 220 8.19 0.85 24.62
N PHE A 221 6.87 0.59 24.61
CA PHE A 221 5.92 1.34 23.78
C PHE A 221 5.67 2.74 24.32
N VAL A 222 5.48 2.90 25.64
CA VAL A 222 5.32 4.21 26.28
C VAL A 222 6.53 5.10 26.02
N ASN A 223 7.76 4.56 26.18
CA ASN A 223 8.99 5.28 25.89
C ASN A 223 9.10 5.70 24.42
N ALA A 224 8.72 4.82 23.49
CA ALA A 224 8.70 5.15 22.06
C ALA A 224 7.74 6.31 21.78
N LEU A 225 6.53 6.31 22.36
CA LEU A 225 5.58 7.41 22.23
C LEU A 225 6.11 8.72 22.86
N ALA A 226 6.82 8.65 24.00
CA ALA A 226 7.46 9.82 24.60
C ALA A 226 8.50 10.43 23.65
N LYS A 227 9.35 9.61 23.05
CA LYS A 227 10.32 10.07 22.05
C LYS A 227 9.67 10.67 20.80
N LEU A 228 8.56 10.11 20.35
CA LEU A 228 7.77 10.71 19.26
C LEU A 228 7.24 12.09 19.65
N LYS A 229 6.75 12.25 20.88
CA LYS A 229 6.30 13.55 21.39
C LYS A 229 7.46 14.54 21.43
N ASP A 230 8.64 14.12 21.89
CA ASP A 230 9.82 15.00 21.97
C ASP A 230 10.28 15.48 20.59
N ILE A 231 10.34 14.58 19.59
CA ILE A 231 10.79 14.96 18.24
C ILE A 231 9.73 15.79 17.49
N SER A 232 8.46 15.73 17.88
CA SER A 232 7.40 16.49 17.22
C SER A 232 7.58 18.01 17.25
N GLN A 233 8.38 18.55 18.16
CA GLN A 233 8.79 19.96 18.15
C GLN A 233 9.58 20.38 16.89
N TYR A 234 10.04 19.40 16.10
CA TYR A 234 10.76 19.55 14.85
C TYR A 234 9.89 19.24 13.62
N PHE A 235 8.60 18.96 13.80
CA PHE A 235 7.63 18.82 12.71
C PHE A 235 7.31 20.18 12.08
N ALA A 236 6.51 20.18 11.02
CA ALA A 236 6.11 21.40 10.34
C ALA A 236 5.51 22.42 11.34
N PRO A 237 5.68 23.72 11.14
CA PRO A 237 5.02 24.73 11.97
C PRO A 237 3.51 24.48 12.00
N ASN A 238 2.91 24.53 13.18
CA ASN A 238 1.48 24.23 13.40
C ASN A 238 1.06 22.83 12.89
N PHE A 239 1.92 21.86 13.02
CA PHE A 239 1.77 20.50 12.46
C PHE A 239 0.44 19.82 12.82
N THR A 240 -0.19 20.19 13.94
CA THR A 240 -1.50 19.63 14.34
C THR A 240 -2.63 19.99 13.39
N GLY A 241 -2.48 21.08 12.64
CA GLY A 241 -3.41 21.54 11.60
C GLY A 241 -2.93 21.24 10.17
N VAL A 242 -1.74 20.68 10.00
CA VAL A 242 -1.19 20.34 8.67
C VAL A 242 -1.70 18.97 8.26
N ASP A 243 -2.44 18.91 7.16
CA ASP A 243 -2.95 17.68 6.56
C ASP A 243 -1.90 16.97 5.68
N TYR A 244 -2.23 15.79 5.20
CA TYR A 244 -1.31 14.99 4.40
C TYR A 244 -0.87 15.66 3.09
N PRO A 245 -1.78 16.21 2.24
CA PRO A 245 -1.36 16.93 1.03
C PRO A 245 -0.43 18.12 1.33
N SER A 246 -0.72 18.89 2.37
CA SER A 246 0.11 20.02 2.79
C SER A 246 1.49 19.57 3.27
N SER A 247 1.57 18.46 4.01
CA SER A 247 2.85 17.84 4.44
C SER A 247 3.70 17.45 3.23
N GLN A 248 3.11 16.85 2.21
CA GLN A 248 3.79 16.48 0.97
C GLN A 248 4.30 17.72 0.21
N GLN A 249 3.47 18.76 0.08
CA GLN A 249 3.86 19.99 -0.60
C GLN A 249 5.03 20.70 0.06
N LEU A 250 5.08 20.74 1.40
CA LEU A 250 6.22 21.29 2.13
C LEU A 250 7.52 20.55 1.81
N PHE A 251 7.48 19.23 1.71
CA PHE A 251 8.65 18.42 1.37
C PHE A 251 9.06 18.59 -0.09
N VAL A 252 8.13 18.47 -1.02
CA VAL A 252 8.36 18.60 -2.47
C VAL A 252 8.90 19.97 -2.85
N ALA A 253 8.47 21.03 -2.15
CA ALA A 253 8.96 22.39 -2.32
C ALA A 253 10.37 22.60 -1.71
N GLY A 254 10.99 21.58 -1.11
CA GLY A 254 12.30 21.68 -0.46
C GLY A 254 12.31 22.55 0.81
N ARG A 255 11.15 22.71 1.45
CA ARG A 255 11.00 23.51 2.68
C ARG A 255 11.22 22.70 3.96
N ALA A 256 11.44 21.39 3.83
CA ALA A 256 11.78 20.50 4.93
C ALA A 256 12.81 19.47 4.48
N ALA A 257 13.62 19.02 5.42
CA ALA A 257 14.71 18.08 5.15
C ALA A 257 14.26 16.62 5.09
N MET A 258 13.25 16.24 5.87
CA MET A 258 12.80 14.87 6.06
C MET A 258 11.27 14.76 6.04
N PHE A 259 10.79 13.54 5.69
CA PHE A 259 9.40 13.13 5.77
C PHE A 259 9.34 11.70 6.32
N ALA A 260 8.75 11.50 7.50
CA ALA A 260 8.47 10.18 8.03
C ALA A 260 7.17 9.65 7.41
N GLY A 261 7.25 8.58 6.63
CA GLY A 261 6.11 8.07 5.87
C GLY A 261 6.37 6.71 5.24
N GLY A 262 5.71 6.45 4.12
CA GLY A 262 5.81 5.17 3.42
C GLY A 262 6.64 5.24 2.13
N SER A 263 7.09 4.08 1.67
CA SER A 263 7.84 3.94 0.40
C SER A 263 7.07 4.42 -0.83
N TYR A 264 5.74 4.46 -0.76
CA TYR A 264 4.86 5.00 -1.81
C TYR A 264 5.08 6.51 -2.07
N GLU A 265 5.69 7.23 -1.14
CA GLU A 265 6.01 8.64 -1.31
C GLU A 265 7.10 8.88 -2.36
N VAL A 266 8.00 7.94 -2.57
CA VAL A 266 9.14 8.09 -3.48
C VAL A 266 8.66 8.46 -4.89
N ALA A 267 7.72 7.70 -5.45
CA ALA A 267 7.17 8.00 -6.76
C ALA A 267 6.36 9.30 -6.76
N ASN A 268 5.53 9.50 -5.73
CA ASN A 268 4.69 10.69 -5.61
C ASN A 268 5.54 11.97 -5.59
N PHE A 269 6.59 12.00 -4.77
CA PHE A 269 7.49 13.15 -4.70
C PHE A 269 8.26 13.39 -6.00
N LYS A 270 8.74 12.31 -6.65
CA LYS A 270 9.41 12.41 -7.95
C LYS A 270 8.49 12.87 -9.07
N ASN A 271 7.22 12.47 -9.07
CA ASN A 271 6.24 12.91 -10.06
C ASN A 271 5.91 14.40 -9.89
N GLN A 272 5.82 14.89 -8.66
CA GLN A 272 5.55 16.30 -8.36
C GLN A 272 6.79 17.20 -8.60
N ASN A 273 8.00 16.67 -8.33
CA ASN A 273 9.27 17.37 -8.54
C ASN A 273 10.34 16.40 -9.03
N PRO A 274 10.50 16.22 -10.36
CA PRO A 274 11.49 15.30 -10.94
C PRO A 274 12.95 15.62 -10.57
N THR A 275 13.24 16.87 -10.20
CA THR A 275 14.60 17.32 -9.82
C THR A 275 14.94 17.05 -8.37
N LEU A 276 13.98 16.64 -7.55
CA LEU A 276 14.18 16.37 -6.13
C LEU A 276 15.08 15.15 -5.94
N ASP A 277 16.27 15.35 -5.37
CA ASP A 277 17.21 14.27 -5.04
C ASP A 277 16.85 13.66 -3.68
N LEU A 278 16.34 12.44 -3.72
CA LEU A 278 15.81 11.73 -2.56
C LEU A 278 16.74 10.62 -2.09
N GLY A 279 16.69 10.36 -0.80
CA GLY A 279 17.19 9.15 -0.18
C GLY A 279 16.21 8.63 0.86
N VAL A 280 16.47 7.45 1.37
CA VAL A 280 15.67 6.80 2.41
C VAL A 280 16.59 6.30 3.52
N PHE A 281 16.08 6.21 4.74
CA PHE A 281 16.76 5.53 5.83
C PHE A 281 15.75 4.94 6.82
N PRO A 282 16.13 3.89 7.58
CA PRO A 282 15.23 3.24 8.53
C PRO A 282 15.04 4.10 9.78
N ALA A 283 14.05 3.74 10.60
CA ALA A 283 13.93 4.32 11.94
C ALA A 283 15.25 4.19 12.71
N PRO A 284 15.74 5.26 13.38
CA PRO A 284 16.98 5.20 14.14
C PRO A 284 16.88 4.24 15.34
N VAL A 285 17.99 3.58 15.68
CA VAL A 285 18.07 2.73 16.87
C VAL A 285 18.28 3.53 18.15
N LEU A 286 18.00 2.94 19.32
CA LEU A 286 18.28 3.58 20.61
C LEU A 286 19.78 3.54 20.97
N LYS A 287 20.45 2.42 20.67
CA LYS A 287 21.86 2.21 20.99
C LYS A 287 22.66 1.96 19.73
N ALA A 288 23.83 2.53 19.63
CA ALA A 288 24.75 2.24 18.54
C ALA A 288 25.10 0.74 18.51
N GLY A 289 25.02 0.13 17.33
CA GLY A 289 25.23 -1.31 17.13
C GLY A 289 23.96 -2.15 17.12
N ASP A 290 22.82 -1.64 17.59
CA ASP A 290 21.55 -2.32 17.43
C ASP A 290 21.17 -2.38 15.94
N GLN A 291 20.31 -3.33 15.59
CA GLN A 291 19.86 -3.51 14.21
C GLN A 291 18.70 -2.56 13.88
N ALA A 292 18.91 -1.69 12.91
CA ALA A 292 17.86 -0.81 12.42
C ALA A 292 16.81 -1.59 11.63
N LEU A 293 15.54 -1.26 11.83
CA LEU A 293 14.38 -1.89 11.23
C LEU A 293 13.50 -0.86 10.52
N ILE A 294 12.78 -1.34 9.51
CA ILE A 294 11.60 -0.67 8.96
C ILE A 294 10.35 -1.49 9.27
N ALA A 295 9.18 -0.87 9.28
CA ALA A 295 7.92 -1.60 9.35
C ALA A 295 7.41 -1.88 7.95
N THR A 296 6.94 -3.11 7.66
CA THR A 296 6.41 -3.49 6.36
C THR A 296 5.02 -4.10 6.45
N TYR A 297 4.25 -3.99 5.36
CA TYR A 297 2.96 -4.64 5.20
C TYR A 297 2.64 -4.84 3.71
N TYR A 298 1.72 -5.75 3.41
CA TYR A 298 1.14 -5.87 2.07
C TYR A 298 -0.11 -4.99 1.99
N ASP A 299 -0.19 -4.17 0.95
CA ASP A 299 -1.21 -3.10 0.90
C ASP A 299 -2.58 -3.61 0.41
N GLY A 300 -2.60 -4.72 -0.29
CA GLY A 300 -3.82 -5.35 -0.81
C GLY A 300 -3.56 -6.24 -2.00
N GLY A 301 -4.63 -6.63 -2.66
CA GLY A 301 -4.58 -7.55 -3.78
C GLY A 301 -5.64 -7.29 -4.84
N TYR A 302 -5.55 -8.07 -5.93
CA TYR A 302 -6.54 -8.11 -7.01
C TYR A 302 -7.43 -9.32 -6.82
N ALA A 303 -8.71 -9.07 -6.57
CA ALA A 303 -9.73 -10.08 -6.35
C ALA A 303 -10.72 -10.17 -7.51
N VAL A 304 -11.42 -11.30 -7.63
CA VAL A 304 -12.51 -11.51 -8.56
C VAL A 304 -13.82 -11.50 -7.79
N ASN A 305 -14.82 -10.77 -8.28
CA ASN A 305 -16.17 -10.79 -7.74
C ASN A 305 -16.79 -12.19 -7.92
N ALA A 306 -17.23 -12.80 -6.83
CA ALA A 306 -17.82 -14.15 -6.87
C ALA A 306 -19.07 -14.24 -7.76
N LYS A 307 -19.78 -13.12 -7.92
CA LYS A 307 -21.03 -13.02 -8.70
C LYS A 307 -20.84 -12.56 -10.15
N THR A 308 -19.58 -12.36 -10.61
CA THR A 308 -19.37 -11.99 -12.02
C THR A 308 -19.77 -13.12 -12.96
N GLU A 309 -20.51 -12.79 -14.01
CA GLU A 309 -20.81 -13.71 -15.11
C GLU A 309 -19.62 -13.89 -16.08
N LYS A 310 -18.59 -13.02 -15.95
CA LYS A 310 -17.39 -12.98 -16.82
C LYS A 310 -16.18 -13.62 -16.12
N LYS A 311 -16.39 -14.66 -15.35
CA LYS A 311 -15.40 -15.25 -14.44
C LYS A 311 -14.08 -15.62 -15.13
N ASP A 312 -14.15 -16.27 -16.30
CA ASP A 312 -12.95 -16.70 -17.01
C ASP A 312 -12.12 -15.50 -17.51
N ALA A 313 -12.77 -14.46 -18.02
CA ALA A 313 -12.12 -13.23 -18.44
C ALA A 313 -11.49 -12.49 -17.24
N ALA A 314 -12.20 -12.41 -16.11
CA ALA A 314 -11.69 -11.80 -14.87
C ALA A 314 -10.47 -12.56 -14.33
N LEU A 315 -10.52 -13.90 -14.31
CA LEU A 315 -9.37 -14.72 -13.92
C LEU A 315 -8.16 -14.53 -14.85
N LYS A 316 -8.34 -14.45 -16.16
CA LYS A 316 -7.27 -14.14 -17.10
C LYS A 316 -6.59 -12.80 -16.78
N PHE A 317 -7.38 -11.78 -16.47
CA PHE A 317 -6.83 -10.47 -16.11
C PHE A 317 -6.08 -10.52 -14.77
N VAL A 318 -6.63 -11.14 -13.74
CA VAL A 318 -5.97 -11.29 -12.43
C VAL A 318 -4.70 -12.13 -12.53
N ARG A 319 -4.68 -13.20 -13.35
CA ARG A 319 -3.48 -13.98 -13.65
C ARG A 319 -2.40 -13.15 -14.33
N PHE A 320 -2.76 -12.30 -15.28
CA PHE A 320 -1.81 -11.36 -15.90
C PHE A 320 -1.20 -10.40 -14.88
N LEU A 321 -2.00 -9.90 -13.93
CA LEU A 321 -1.52 -9.05 -12.82
C LEU A 321 -0.66 -9.81 -11.78
N ALA A 322 -0.55 -11.15 -11.90
CA ALA A 322 0.31 -12.01 -11.07
C ALA A 322 1.62 -12.41 -11.75
N THR A 323 1.91 -11.90 -12.95
CA THR A 323 3.09 -12.27 -13.72
C THR A 323 4.33 -11.44 -13.34
N PRO A 324 5.55 -11.99 -13.50
CA PRO A 324 6.79 -11.22 -13.32
C PRO A 324 6.90 -10.00 -14.26
N GLU A 325 6.30 -10.05 -15.47
CA GLU A 325 6.21 -8.92 -16.38
C GLU A 325 5.45 -7.75 -15.75
N TYR A 326 4.27 -8.04 -15.17
CA TYR A 326 3.49 -7.05 -14.44
C TYR A 326 4.27 -6.52 -13.22
N GLY A 327 4.82 -7.41 -12.39
CA GLY A 327 5.55 -7.02 -11.18
C GLY A 327 6.76 -6.13 -11.48
N THR A 328 7.50 -6.41 -12.55
CA THR A 328 8.62 -5.59 -13.03
C THR A 328 8.13 -4.20 -13.49
N ALA A 329 7.07 -4.15 -14.29
CA ALA A 329 6.49 -2.89 -14.74
C ALA A 329 5.94 -2.06 -13.55
N PHE A 330 5.23 -2.70 -12.62
CA PHE A 330 4.72 -2.08 -11.40
C PHE A 330 5.85 -1.46 -10.57
N THR A 331 6.87 -2.24 -10.26
CA THR A 331 7.97 -1.78 -9.40
C THR A 331 8.77 -0.65 -10.04
N ASN A 332 9.11 -0.76 -11.33
CA ASN A 332 9.96 0.24 -11.98
C ASN A 332 9.21 1.53 -12.36
N THR A 333 7.89 1.46 -12.59
CA THR A 333 7.08 2.64 -12.89
C THR A 333 6.62 3.36 -11.62
N LEU A 334 6.03 2.61 -10.67
CA LEU A 334 5.43 3.19 -9.46
C LEU A 334 6.39 3.32 -8.29
N LYS A 335 7.65 2.83 -8.43
CA LYS A 335 8.67 2.83 -7.36
C LYS A 335 8.17 2.16 -6.08
N ASN A 336 7.24 1.22 -6.21
CA ASN A 336 6.66 0.41 -5.15
C ASN A 336 7.12 -1.03 -5.29
N LEU A 337 7.38 -1.71 -4.19
CA LEU A 337 7.84 -3.10 -4.22
C LEU A 337 6.69 -4.03 -4.57
N SER A 338 6.76 -4.69 -5.72
CA SER A 338 5.88 -5.84 -5.99
C SER A 338 6.37 -7.06 -5.19
N PRO A 339 5.47 -7.83 -4.56
CA PRO A 339 5.84 -9.06 -3.87
C PRO A 339 6.13 -10.25 -4.80
N ILE A 340 6.03 -10.07 -6.10
CA ILE A 340 6.28 -11.13 -7.10
C ILE A 340 7.78 -11.46 -7.12
N LYS A 341 8.11 -12.74 -7.02
CA LYS A 341 9.49 -13.23 -7.05
C LYS A 341 10.14 -13.05 -8.44
N GLY A 342 11.45 -12.81 -8.45
CA GLY A 342 12.25 -12.77 -9.68
C GLY A 342 12.09 -11.51 -10.51
N ILE A 343 11.48 -10.46 -9.99
CA ILE A 343 11.39 -9.15 -10.65
C ILE A 343 12.75 -8.43 -10.63
N LYS A 344 13.01 -7.64 -11.67
CA LYS A 344 14.18 -6.77 -11.74
C LYS A 344 13.83 -5.36 -11.26
N ILE A 345 14.52 -4.89 -10.23
CA ILE A 345 14.38 -3.52 -9.71
C ILE A 345 15.50 -2.67 -10.34
N GLU A 346 15.12 -1.62 -11.08
CA GLU A 346 16.07 -0.76 -11.81
C GLU A 346 16.33 0.57 -11.07
N ASP A 347 15.35 1.06 -10.35
CA ASP A 347 15.44 2.33 -9.64
C ASP A 347 16.30 2.20 -8.35
N PRO A 348 17.35 3.03 -8.18
CA PRO A 348 18.27 2.91 -7.04
C PRO A 348 17.61 3.08 -5.68
N ILE A 349 16.61 3.98 -5.56
CA ILE A 349 15.92 4.21 -4.28
C ILE A 349 15.04 3.01 -3.96
N THR A 350 14.36 2.46 -4.97
CA THR A 350 13.55 1.26 -4.80
C THR A 350 14.40 0.04 -4.43
N GLN A 351 15.64 -0.07 -4.97
CA GLN A 351 16.61 -1.08 -4.53
C GLN A 351 17.03 -0.87 -3.07
N GLU A 352 17.24 0.37 -2.65
CA GLU A 352 17.55 0.70 -1.25
C GLU A 352 16.40 0.32 -0.31
N VAL A 353 15.15 0.64 -0.68
CA VAL A 353 13.95 0.21 0.07
C VAL A 353 13.86 -1.32 0.13
N ALA A 354 14.10 -2.03 -0.98
CA ALA A 354 14.07 -3.50 -1.00
C ALA A 354 15.11 -4.10 -0.05
N LYS A 355 16.33 -3.54 -0.04
CA LYS A 355 17.40 -3.96 0.88
C LYS A 355 17.03 -3.71 2.34
N LEU A 356 16.43 -2.56 2.67
CA LEU A 356 15.96 -2.27 4.02
C LEU A 356 14.85 -3.25 4.44
N ALA A 357 13.99 -3.66 3.51
CA ALA A 357 12.88 -4.57 3.76
C ALA A 357 13.33 -6.01 4.12
N GLU A 358 14.55 -6.42 3.76
CA GLU A 358 15.13 -7.70 4.20
C GLU A 358 15.21 -7.80 5.74
N ASN A 359 15.31 -6.64 6.41
CA ASN A 359 15.32 -6.54 7.86
C ASN A 359 14.15 -5.67 8.34
N SER A 360 12.97 -6.23 8.34
CA SER A 360 11.74 -5.53 8.72
C SER A 360 11.00 -6.23 9.85
N MET A 361 10.13 -5.46 10.52
CA MET A 361 9.07 -5.97 11.39
C MET A 361 7.71 -5.69 10.75
N SER A 362 6.65 -6.29 11.27
CA SER A 362 5.29 -5.98 10.79
C SER A 362 4.91 -4.53 11.13
N TYR A 363 4.18 -3.87 10.22
CA TYR A 363 3.43 -2.66 10.54
C TYR A 363 2.27 -3.03 11.48
N LEU A 364 2.62 -3.14 12.76
CA LEU A 364 1.95 -3.96 13.76
C LEU A 364 0.44 -3.77 13.84
N MET A 365 -0.03 -2.51 13.95
CA MET A 365 -1.47 -2.24 14.10
C MET A 365 -2.26 -2.67 12.88
N LEU A 366 -1.74 -2.40 11.68
CA LEU A 366 -2.38 -2.77 10.44
C LEU A 366 -2.42 -4.28 10.25
N VAL A 367 -1.31 -4.97 10.50
CA VAL A 367 -1.18 -6.40 10.25
C VAL A 367 -1.91 -7.26 11.28
N ARG A 368 -1.93 -6.85 12.54
CA ARG A 368 -2.40 -7.68 13.66
C ARG A 368 -3.72 -7.24 14.28
N PHE A 369 -4.07 -5.94 14.20
CA PHE A 369 -5.16 -5.36 14.99
C PHE A 369 -6.23 -4.63 14.18
N ARG A 370 -6.37 -4.94 12.87
CA ARG A 370 -7.45 -4.40 12.00
C ARG A 370 -8.64 -5.34 11.79
N TYR A 371 -8.77 -6.36 12.61
CA TYR A 371 -9.78 -7.41 12.41
C TYR A 371 -11.06 -7.20 13.21
N GLN A 372 -11.11 -6.19 14.06
CA GLN A 372 -12.26 -5.82 14.89
C GLN A 372 -12.37 -4.31 15.00
N GLU A 373 -13.55 -3.80 15.40
CA GLU A 373 -13.77 -2.37 15.63
C GLU A 373 -13.94 -2.06 17.13
N PRO A 374 -13.40 -0.94 17.62
CA PRO A 374 -12.50 -0.04 16.90
C PRO A 374 -11.16 -0.72 16.63
N SER A 375 -10.66 -0.61 15.39
CA SER A 375 -9.42 -1.27 15.01
C SER A 375 -8.21 -0.69 15.74
N GLY A 376 -7.15 -1.51 15.92
CA GLY A 376 -5.90 -1.02 16.53
C GLY A 376 -5.31 0.18 15.78
N SER A 377 -5.45 0.22 14.45
CA SER A 377 -5.04 1.39 13.65
C SER A 377 -5.82 2.65 14.04
N VAL A 378 -7.14 2.59 14.14
CA VAL A 378 -7.97 3.74 14.54
C VAL A 378 -7.62 4.19 15.95
N LEU A 379 -7.42 3.24 16.88
CA LEU A 379 -7.01 3.54 18.26
C LEU A 379 -5.64 4.21 18.31
N LEU A 380 -4.64 3.68 17.59
CA LEU A 380 -3.31 4.29 17.51
C LEU A 380 -3.38 5.70 16.91
N GLN A 381 -3.99 5.84 15.73
CA GLN A 381 -4.09 7.09 14.99
C GLN A 381 -4.68 8.21 15.84
N SER A 382 -5.82 7.95 16.48
CA SER A 382 -6.54 8.95 17.26
C SER A 382 -5.81 9.32 18.56
N ASN A 383 -5.23 8.34 19.28
CA ASN A 383 -4.54 8.62 20.53
C ASN A 383 -3.16 9.26 20.32
N VAL A 384 -2.42 8.87 19.27
CA VAL A 384 -1.18 9.58 18.87
C VAL A 384 -1.49 11.02 18.47
N GLN A 385 -2.56 11.26 17.69
CA GLN A 385 -2.97 12.62 17.33
C GLN A 385 -3.26 13.48 18.56
N LYS A 386 -4.04 12.97 19.52
CA LYS A 386 -4.34 13.66 20.80
C LYS A 386 -3.07 13.90 21.61
N MET A 387 -2.18 12.93 21.69
CA MET A 387 -0.91 13.05 22.40
C MET A 387 -0.02 14.15 21.80
N LEU A 388 0.11 14.18 20.46
CA LEU A 388 0.90 15.19 19.75
C LEU A 388 0.26 16.58 19.81
N ALA A 389 -1.06 16.66 19.94
CA ALA A 389 -1.79 17.90 20.22
C ALA A 389 -1.72 18.35 21.69
N GLY A 390 -1.02 17.61 22.58
CA GLY A 390 -0.89 17.94 23.98
C GLY A 390 -2.10 17.60 24.85
N GLN A 391 -3.08 16.88 24.33
CA GLN A 391 -4.32 16.50 25.02
C GLN A 391 -4.18 15.22 25.89
N GLN A 392 -3.13 14.44 25.64
CA GLN A 392 -2.80 13.22 26.39
C GLN A 392 -1.29 13.15 26.64
N THR A 393 -0.92 12.43 27.73
CA THR A 393 0.47 12.00 27.91
C THR A 393 0.73 10.72 27.09
N PRO A 394 2.01 10.32 26.87
CA PRO A 394 2.35 9.03 26.25
C PRO A 394 1.71 7.83 26.98
N GLU A 395 1.69 7.84 28.30
CA GLU A 395 1.09 6.80 29.14
C GLU A 395 -0.44 6.73 28.94
N GLN A 396 -1.11 7.87 28.89
CA GLN A 396 -2.54 7.95 28.64
C GLN A 396 -2.89 7.44 27.24
N ALA A 397 -2.13 7.84 26.22
CA ALA A 397 -2.31 7.35 24.84
C ALA A 397 -2.12 5.83 24.77
N ALA A 398 -1.08 5.30 25.39
CA ALA A 398 -0.78 3.88 25.47
C ALA A 398 -1.90 3.10 26.18
N ALA A 399 -2.40 3.63 27.31
CA ALA A 399 -3.47 3.01 28.09
C ALA A 399 -4.80 2.95 27.31
N GLU A 400 -5.18 4.01 26.59
CA GLU A 400 -6.41 4.04 25.79
C GLU A 400 -6.31 3.10 24.57
N ILE A 401 -5.15 3.02 23.91
CA ILE A 401 -4.88 2.04 22.85
C ILE A 401 -5.04 0.62 23.40
N ASN A 402 -4.38 0.33 24.51
CA ASN A 402 -4.44 -0.99 25.14
C ASN A 402 -5.86 -1.36 25.56
N LYS A 403 -6.59 -0.46 26.21
CA LYS A 403 -7.97 -0.65 26.63
C LYS A 403 -8.87 -1.03 25.45
N GLY A 404 -8.78 -0.32 24.34
CA GLY A 404 -9.57 -0.61 23.15
C GLY A 404 -9.25 -2.00 22.56
N ILE A 405 -7.98 -2.35 22.43
CA ILE A 405 -7.54 -3.64 21.88
C ILE A 405 -7.91 -4.80 22.82
N THR A 406 -7.84 -4.60 24.14
CA THR A 406 -8.21 -5.62 25.12
C THR A 406 -9.66 -6.08 25.00
N THR A 407 -10.55 -5.26 24.45
CA THR A 407 -11.97 -5.63 24.27
C THR A 407 -12.16 -6.84 23.35
N TYR A 408 -11.24 -7.07 22.42
CA TYR A 408 -11.36 -8.15 21.43
C TYR A 408 -10.11 -9.05 21.29
N TYR A 409 -8.95 -8.64 21.76
CA TYR A 409 -7.73 -9.41 21.62
C TYR A 409 -7.52 -10.35 22.81
N LYS A 410 -7.88 -11.63 22.62
CA LYS A 410 -7.85 -12.63 23.69
C LYS A 410 -6.54 -12.72 24.48
N PRO A 411 -5.32 -12.62 23.86
CA PRO A 411 -4.08 -12.66 24.62
C PRO A 411 -3.95 -11.54 25.68
N PHE A 412 -4.68 -10.43 25.57
CA PHE A 412 -4.68 -9.32 26.53
C PHE A 412 -5.77 -9.45 27.61
N GLN A 413 -6.65 -10.43 27.50
CA GLN A 413 -7.80 -10.66 28.41
C GLN A 413 -7.47 -11.62 29.58
N LYS A 414 -6.19 -11.89 29.82
CA LYS A 414 -5.71 -12.79 30.88
C LYS A 414 -5.73 -12.13 32.22
#